data_06e622ca405bd17388aab549284bff3b
#
_entry.id   06e622ca405bd17388aab549284bff3b
#
_cell.length_a   1.000
_cell.length_b   1.000
_cell.length_c   1.000
_cell.angle_alpha   90.00
_cell.angle_beta   90.00
_cell.angle_gamma   90.00
#
_symmetry.space_group_name_H-M   'P 1'
#
loop_
_entity.id
_entity.type
_entity.pdbx_description
1 polymer ?
#
loop_
_entity_poly.entity_id
_entity_poly.type
_entity_poly.pdbx_seq_one_letter_code
_entity_poly.pdbx_strand_id
1 'polypeptide(L)'
;MQSSISSEELYWNLKSKKDFVLLDIRSETEHSAWTIYNSINIPLAKLRNKYYRIPKNKQIVVFCNRGNDSRLAIGILASKGLNATALKDGLLEWNQIFDPVRLSKDIFSQITIYQFKRLGKGCLSYILVDHQNNKSYLIDSNWQIKIYENYIKKNNLPGISAVIDTHVHADHVSGGLSASKKYKVNYLLPSQSKVNFKFLKLEKHFQKMLKNIKADVINTPGHTPESCIIVIDKHFAFTGDTLFVDTFGRVDLHNGDLKKSQKEIYNSITQKIFQLNDDIYILPSHSSQTMVPGPLRSASLRYVKRFNFVNEKTTLEEFMDMVNREELPPPQNYSIIKEINLRGKKIKDDLIKELELGNNSCAVKVS
;
A
#
# COMPACT_ATOMS: atom_id res chain seq x y z
N MET A 1 5.90 -32.06 17.40
CA MET A 1 5.68 -30.57 17.34
C MET A 1 4.96 -30.25 16.04
N GLN A 2 3.84 -29.53 16.07
CA GLN A 2 3.22 -29.07 14.83
C GLN A 2 4.17 -28.07 14.16
N SER A 3 4.57 -28.35 12.92
CA SER A 3 5.46 -27.46 12.17
C SER A 3 4.75 -26.14 11.83
N SER A 4 5.42 -25.03 12.03
CA SER A 4 4.93 -23.72 11.63
C SER A 4 6.01 -22.97 10.85
N ILE A 5 5.60 -22.14 9.90
CA ILE A 5 6.46 -21.25 9.11
C ILE A 5 6.12 -19.81 9.47
N SER A 6 7.12 -18.94 9.62
CA SER A 6 6.89 -17.52 9.84
C SER A 6 6.46 -16.82 8.55
N SER A 7 5.81 -15.65 8.67
CA SER A 7 5.48 -14.81 7.52
C SER A 7 6.72 -14.35 6.74
N GLU A 8 7.83 -14.12 7.43
CA GLU A 8 9.09 -13.74 6.80
C GLU A 8 9.70 -14.92 5.99
N GLU A 9 9.67 -16.14 6.54
CA GLU A 9 10.12 -17.33 5.82
C GLU A 9 9.22 -17.62 4.61
N LEU A 10 7.89 -17.49 4.75
CA LEU A 10 6.95 -17.59 3.63
C LEU A 10 7.25 -16.56 2.55
N TYR A 11 7.53 -15.31 2.92
CA TYR A 11 7.93 -14.27 1.98
C TYR A 11 9.16 -14.66 1.16
N TRP A 12 10.21 -15.17 1.80
CA TRP A 12 11.43 -15.60 1.11
C TRP A 12 11.19 -16.81 0.22
N ASN A 13 10.33 -17.74 0.63
CA ASN A 13 9.94 -18.89 -0.18
C ASN A 13 9.19 -18.44 -1.45
N LEU A 14 8.24 -17.50 -1.33
CA LEU A 14 7.53 -16.91 -2.47
C LEU A 14 8.47 -16.16 -3.39
N LYS A 15 9.38 -15.35 -2.84
CA LYS A 15 10.36 -14.56 -3.60
C LYS A 15 11.34 -15.45 -4.37
N SER A 16 11.70 -16.58 -3.80
CA SER A 16 12.57 -17.60 -4.41
C SER A 16 11.82 -18.56 -5.34
N LYS A 17 10.51 -18.36 -5.55
CA LYS A 17 9.65 -19.23 -6.40
C LYS A 17 9.70 -20.71 -6.00
N LYS A 18 9.83 -21.01 -4.69
CA LYS A 18 9.73 -22.38 -4.20
C LYS A 18 8.35 -22.95 -4.50
N ASP A 19 8.31 -24.23 -4.82
CA ASP A 19 7.07 -24.93 -5.16
C ASP A 19 6.35 -25.43 -3.90
N PHE A 20 5.23 -24.81 -3.55
CA PHE A 20 4.34 -25.19 -2.46
C PHE A 20 2.91 -24.74 -2.73
N VAL A 21 1.97 -25.24 -1.97
CA VAL A 21 0.55 -24.86 -2.03
C VAL A 21 0.22 -23.97 -0.85
N LEU A 22 -0.35 -22.81 -1.13
CA LEU A 22 -0.99 -21.96 -0.12
C LEU A 22 -2.45 -22.38 0.02
N LEU A 23 -2.86 -22.77 1.23
CA LEU A 23 -4.23 -23.19 1.54
C LEU A 23 -4.88 -22.21 2.51
N ASP A 24 -5.81 -21.42 1.99
CA ASP A 24 -6.69 -20.54 2.79
C ASP A 24 -7.89 -21.34 3.30
N ILE A 25 -8.02 -21.45 4.61
CA ILE A 25 -9.12 -22.19 5.25
C ILE A 25 -10.23 -21.31 5.79
N ARG A 26 -10.21 -20.02 5.48
CA ARG A 26 -11.28 -19.07 5.82
C ARG A 26 -12.51 -19.29 4.93
N SER A 27 -13.57 -18.58 5.22
CA SER A 27 -14.77 -18.59 4.38
C SER A 27 -14.47 -18.14 2.94
N GLU A 28 -15.32 -18.55 2.00
CA GLU A 28 -15.21 -18.14 0.58
C GLU A 28 -15.32 -16.62 0.44
N THR A 29 -16.18 -15.98 1.24
CA THR A 29 -16.34 -14.53 1.27
C THR A 29 -15.07 -13.82 1.72
N GLU A 30 -14.42 -14.27 2.82
CA GLU A 30 -13.17 -13.69 3.29
C GLU A 30 -12.02 -13.87 2.30
N HIS A 31 -11.94 -15.06 1.68
CA HIS A 31 -10.93 -15.35 0.65
C HIS A 31 -11.11 -14.44 -0.57
N SER A 32 -12.34 -14.27 -1.06
CA SER A 32 -12.65 -13.41 -2.22
C SER A 32 -12.39 -11.93 -1.92
N ALA A 33 -12.65 -11.50 -0.69
CA ALA A 33 -12.36 -10.14 -0.28
C ALA A 33 -10.85 -9.85 -0.23
N TRP A 34 -10.06 -10.80 0.28
CA TRP A 34 -8.62 -10.64 0.44
C TRP A 34 -7.94 -11.96 0.83
N THR A 35 -6.80 -12.28 0.20
CA THR A 35 -6.01 -13.49 0.50
C THR A 35 -4.55 -13.31 0.08
N ILE A 36 -3.70 -14.31 0.36
CA ILE A 36 -2.35 -14.39 -0.22
C ILE A 36 -2.48 -14.84 -1.68
N TYR A 37 -1.79 -14.16 -2.57
CA TYR A 37 -1.81 -14.45 -4.00
C TYR A 37 -1.61 -15.94 -4.32
N ASN A 38 -2.40 -16.45 -5.26
CA ASN A 38 -2.36 -17.83 -5.75
C ASN A 38 -2.68 -18.90 -4.69
N SER A 39 -3.40 -18.55 -3.63
CA SER A 39 -3.87 -19.52 -2.65
C SER A 39 -5.12 -20.26 -3.14
N ILE A 40 -5.22 -21.54 -2.74
CA ILE A 40 -6.42 -22.35 -2.90
C ILE A 40 -7.33 -22.11 -1.69
N ASN A 41 -8.61 -21.89 -1.89
CA ASN A 41 -9.56 -21.78 -0.79
C ASN A 41 -10.31 -23.10 -0.58
N ILE A 42 -10.24 -23.62 0.62
CA ILE A 42 -11.09 -24.70 1.13
C ILE A 42 -11.44 -24.36 2.57
N PRO A 43 -12.64 -23.83 2.84
CA PRO A 43 -13.06 -23.51 4.19
C PRO A 43 -12.91 -24.69 5.15
N LEU A 44 -12.47 -24.42 6.39
CA LEU A 44 -12.16 -25.45 7.39
C LEU A 44 -13.31 -26.47 7.55
N ALA A 45 -14.55 -26.02 7.55
CA ALA A 45 -15.73 -26.88 7.64
C ALA A 45 -15.87 -27.86 6.45
N LYS A 46 -15.34 -27.49 5.28
CA LYS A 46 -15.37 -28.31 4.05
C LYS A 46 -14.11 -29.14 3.85
N LEU A 47 -13.06 -28.93 4.65
CA LEU A 47 -11.72 -29.49 4.43
C LEU A 47 -11.72 -31.03 4.47
N ARG A 48 -12.45 -31.66 5.43
CA ARG A 48 -12.56 -33.12 5.54
C ARG A 48 -13.08 -33.81 4.27
N ASN A 49 -13.94 -33.11 3.52
CA ASN A 49 -14.62 -33.64 2.34
C ASN A 49 -14.02 -33.17 1.01
N LYS A 50 -13.24 -32.05 1.03
CA LYS A 50 -12.69 -31.43 -0.19
C LYS A 50 -11.16 -31.48 -0.28
N TYR A 51 -10.48 -32.21 0.64
CA TYR A 51 -9.00 -32.29 0.68
C TYR A 51 -8.38 -32.84 -0.61
N TYR A 52 -9.13 -33.64 -1.40
CA TYR A 52 -8.69 -34.19 -2.69
C TYR A 52 -8.37 -33.11 -3.74
N ARG A 53 -8.82 -31.88 -3.54
CA ARG A 53 -8.50 -30.74 -4.40
C ARG A 53 -7.08 -30.20 -4.18
N ILE A 54 -6.40 -30.65 -3.13
CA ILE A 54 -5.05 -30.20 -2.77
C ILE A 54 -4.04 -31.09 -3.49
N PRO A 55 -3.05 -30.52 -4.23
CA PRO A 55 -1.98 -31.28 -4.86
C PRO A 55 -1.18 -32.07 -3.82
N LYS A 56 -1.06 -33.39 -4.01
CA LYS A 56 -0.45 -34.29 -3.01
C LYS A 56 1.07 -34.21 -2.96
N ASN A 57 1.71 -33.77 -4.05
CA ASN A 57 3.17 -33.84 -4.22
C ASN A 57 3.87 -32.53 -3.83
N LYS A 58 3.18 -31.61 -3.13
CA LYS A 58 3.72 -30.33 -2.74
C LYS A 58 3.64 -30.12 -1.24
N GLN A 59 4.55 -29.33 -0.71
CA GLN A 59 4.45 -28.85 0.66
C GLN A 59 3.21 -27.93 0.75
N ILE A 60 2.41 -28.09 1.80
CA ILE A 60 1.20 -27.31 2.02
C ILE A 60 1.48 -26.31 3.15
N VAL A 61 1.22 -25.01 2.88
CA VAL A 61 1.21 -23.96 3.92
C VAL A 61 -0.23 -23.53 4.14
N VAL A 62 -0.76 -23.83 5.33
CA VAL A 62 -2.14 -23.52 5.71
C VAL A 62 -2.19 -22.22 6.46
N PHE A 63 -3.17 -21.38 6.15
CA PHE A 63 -3.37 -20.13 6.88
C PHE A 63 -4.84 -19.78 7.12
N CYS A 64 -5.07 -19.02 8.19
CA CYS A 64 -6.30 -18.34 8.54
C CYS A 64 -5.97 -16.91 9.00
N ASN A 65 -6.89 -16.19 9.62
CA ASN A 65 -6.63 -14.80 10.05
C ASN A 65 -5.54 -14.69 11.13
N ARG A 66 -5.54 -15.57 12.16
CA ARG A 66 -4.66 -15.48 13.35
C ARG A 66 -3.89 -16.77 13.67
N GLY A 67 -3.90 -17.76 12.78
CA GLY A 67 -3.16 -19.03 12.95
C GLY A 67 -3.85 -20.09 13.82
N ASN A 68 -4.92 -19.80 14.54
CA ASN A 68 -5.59 -20.76 15.43
C ASN A 68 -6.25 -21.90 14.66
N ASP A 69 -7.09 -21.60 13.68
CA ASP A 69 -7.80 -22.61 12.89
C ASP A 69 -6.85 -23.42 11.99
N SER A 70 -5.72 -22.83 11.61
CA SER A 70 -4.68 -23.51 10.82
C SER A 70 -4.12 -24.74 11.54
N ARG A 71 -4.05 -24.72 12.88
CA ARG A 71 -3.60 -25.88 13.69
C ARG A 71 -4.61 -27.02 13.61
N LEU A 72 -5.91 -26.74 13.63
CA LEU A 72 -6.95 -27.76 13.44
C LEU A 72 -6.89 -28.35 12.03
N ALA A 73 -6.71 -27.51 11.02
CA ALA A 73 -6.59 -27.93 9.63
C ALA A 73 -5.41 -28.89 9.42
N ILE A 74 -4.25 -28.66 10.05
CA ILE A 74 -3.10 -29.58 10.00
C ILE A 74 -3.49 -30.96 10.50
N GLY A 75 -4.20 -31.07 11.62
CA GLY A 75 -4.66 -32.36 12.14
C GLY A 75 -5.58 -33.11 11.16
N ILE A 76 -6.50 -32.37 10.50
CA ILE A 76 -7.40 -32.94 9.46
C ILE A 76 -6.57 -33.43 8.28
N LEU A 77 -5.62 -32.63 7.77
CA LEU A 77 -4.79 -32.98 6.62
C LEU A 77 -3.89 -34.19 6.92
N ALA A 78 -3.30 -34.24 8.10
CA ALA A 78 -2.48 -35.35 8.54
C ALA A 78 -3.28 -36.70 8.58
N SER A 79 -4.55 -36.66 9.03
CA SER A 79 -5.44 -37.84 8.99
C SER A 79 -5.76 -38.31 7.57
N LYS A 80 -5.47 -37.51 6.56
CA LYS A 80 -5.63 -37.79 5.13
C LYS A 80 -4.31 -38.06 4.41
N GLY A 81 -3.21 -38.22 5.18
CA GLY A 81 -1.87 -38.49 4.64
C GLY A 81 -1.20 -37.28 3.96
N LEU A 82 -1.70 -36.06 4.23
CA LEU A 82 -1.14 -34.82 3.69
C LEU A 82 -0.28 -34.13 4.76
N ASN A 83 0.97 -33.80 4.39
CA ASN A 83 1.87 -33.07 5.25
C ASN A 83 1.69 -31.55 5.05
N ALA A 84 1.35 -30.83 6.12
CA ALA A 84 1.08 -29.41 6.07
C ALA A 84 1.75 -28.67 7.24
N THR A 85 2.09 -27.40 6.99
CA THR A 85 2.70 -26.47 7.94
C THR A 85 1.77 -25.26 8.13
N ALA A 86 1.58 -24.78 9.35
CA ALA A 86 0.78 -23.58 9.59
C ALA A 86 1.58 -22.31 9.34
N LEU A 87 0.97 -21.31 8.73
CA LEU A 87 1.48 -19.93 8.78
C LEU A 87 1.28 -19.42 10.21
N LYS A 88 2.39 -19.15 10.89
CA LYS A 88 2.38 -18.64 12.27
C LYS A 88 1.68 -17.28 12.31
N ASP A 89 0.73 -17.13 13.25
CA ASP A 89 -0.08 -15.92 13.44
C ASP A 89 -0.88 -15.48 12.20
N GLY A 90 -0.92 -16.32 11.16
CA GLY A 90 -1.78 -16.20 9.99
C GLY A 90 -1.62 -14.90 9.21
N LEU A 91 -2.74 -14.40 8.68
CA LEU A 91 -2.77 -13.17 7.88
C LEU A 91 -2.46 -11.91 8.71
N LEU A 92 -2.63 -11.94 10.03
CA LEU A 92 -2.29 -10.80 10.91
C LEU A 92 -0.80 -10.43 10.79
N GLU A 93 0.08 -11.42 10.84
CA GLU A 93 1.53 -11.20 10.67
C GLU A 93 1.93 -11.12 9.18
N TRP A 94 1.27 -11.85 8.28
CA TRP A 94 1.48 -11.66 6.84
C TRP A 94 1.22 -10.21 6.40
N ASN A 95 0.23 -9.57 7.00
CA ASN A 95 -0.10 -8.17 6.74
C ASN A 95 1.00 -7.18 7.14
N GLN A 96 2.03 -7.64 7.86
CA GLN A 96 3.17 -6.82 8.28
C GLN A 96 4.40 -6.97 7.37
N ILE A 97 4.31 -7.80 6.32
CA ILE A 97 5.45 -8.09 5.42
C ILE A 97 5.58 -7.00 4.36
N PHE A 98 6.80 -6.47 4.24
CA PHE A 98 7.17 -5.49 3.22
C PHE A 98 8.17 -6.09 2.24
N ASP A 99 7.98 -5.82 0.96
CA ASP A 99 8.90 -6.15 -0.13
C ASP A 99 9.51 -4.86 -0.70
N PRO A 100 10.74 -4.50 -0.30
CA PRO A 100 11.44 -3.36 -0.87
C PRO A 100 11.93 -3.68 -2.28
N VAL A 101 11.64 -2.80 -3.22
CA VAL A 101 12.06 -2.90 -4.61
C VAL A 101 12.68 -1.57 -5.04
N ARG A 102 13.85 -1.62 -5.66
CA ARG A 102 14.52 -0.43 -6.20
C ARG A 102 13.98 -0.10 -7.58
N LEU A 103 13.64 1.15 -7.85
CA LEU A 103 13.49 1.64 -9.21
C LEU A 103 14.85 1.63 -9.91
N SER A 104 14.86 1.24 -11.19
CA SER A 104 16.06 1.01 -11.97
C SER A 104 17.07 2.16 -11.89
N LYS A 105 18.35 1.77 -11.87
CA LYS A 105 19.50 2.63 -11.60
C LYS A 105 19.81 3.64 -12.70
N ASP A 106 19.43 3.35 -13.92
CA ASP A 106 20.24 3.82 -15.06
C ASP A 106 19.74 5.11 -15.69
N ILE A 107 18.63 5.66 -15.21
CA ILE A 107 18.01 6.84 -15.80
C ILE A 107 18.38 8.14 -15.04
N PHE A 108 18.70 8.05 -13.73
CA PHE A 108 18.91 9.27 -12.90
C PHE A 108 20.06 9.09 -11.91
N SER A 109 21.20 9.69 -12.20
CA SER A 109 22.42 9.61 -11.36
C SER A 109 22.29 10.32 -10.01
N GLN A 110 21.35 11.26 -9.88
CA GLN A 110 21.23 12.12 -8.68
C GLN A 110 20.29 11.58 -7.62
N ILE A 111 19.30 10.77 -8.02
CA ILE A 111 18.29 10.22 -7.12
C ILE A 111 18.13 8.72 -7.29
N THR A 112 17.77 8.05 -6.21
CA THR A 112 17.30 6.66 -6.23
C THR A 112 16.00 6.57 -5.46
N ILE A 113 15.04 5.81 -5.98
CA ILE A 113 13.76 5.57 -5.33
C ILE A 113 13.65 4.08 -4.99
N TYR A 114 13.26 3.79 -3.76
CA TYR A 114 12.90 2.46 -3.28
C TYR A 114 11.43 2.44 -2.95
N GLN A 115 10.67 1.54 -3.56
CA GLN A 115 9.27 1.28 -3.25
C GLN A 115 9.18 0.16 -2.22
N PHE A 116 8.45 0.38 -1.14
CA PHE A 116 8.13 -0.61 -0.13
C PHE A 116 6.69 -1.05 -0.31
N LYS A 117 6.51 -2.29 -0.76
CA LYS A 117 5.18 -2.89 -0.95
C LYS A 117 4.79 -3.67 0.30
N ARG A 118 3.73 -3.26 0.97
CA ARG A 118 3.14 -4.02 2.07
C ARG A 118 2.22 -5.10 1.49
N LEU A 119 2.73 -6.32 1.38
CA LEU A 119 2.13 -7.39 0.55
C LEU A 119 0.70 -7.76 0.95
N GLY A 120 0.43 -7.85 2.25
CA GLY A 120 -0.88 -8.20 2.75
C GLY A 120 -1.90 -7.06 2.75
N LYS A 121 -1.46 -5.79 2.68
CA LYS A 121 -2.36 -4.62 2.77
C LYS A 121 -2.58 -3.92 1.44
N GLY A 122 -1.58 -3.95 0.57
CA GLY A 122 -1.62 -3.22 -0.69
C GLY A 122 -1.07 -1.80 -0.62
N CYS A 123 -0.60 -1.34 0.54
CA CYS A 123 0.01 -0.01 0.69
C CYS A 123 1.40 0.03 0.05
N LEU A 124 1.73 1.17 -0.53
CA LEU A 124 3.02 1.50 -1.11
C LEU A 124 3.58 2.73 -0.40
N SER A 125 4.84 2.66 -0.04
CA SER A 125 5.57 3.77 0.56
C SER A 125 6.97 3.83 -0.05
N TYR A 126 7.69 4.93 0.16
CA TYR A 126 8.92 5.13 -0.58
C TYR A 126 10.05 5.70 0.29
N ILE A 127 11.28 5.33 -0.10
CA ILE A 127 12.48 6.09 0.25
C ILE A 127 12.98 6.76 -1.02
N LEU A 128 12.99 8.09 -1.04
CA LEU A 128 13.68 8.90 -2.03
C LEU A 128 15.07 9.25 -1.49
N VAL A 129 16.11 8.81 -2.18
CA VAL A 129 17.50 9.12 -1.85
C VAL A 129 18.01 10.21 -2.78
N ASP A 130 18.45 11.30 -2.21
CA ASP A 130 19.17 12.40 -2.86
C ASP A 130 20.67 12.21 -2.62
N HIS A 131 21.36 11.71 -3.65
CA HIS A 131 22.79 11.42 -3.57
C HIS A 131 23.65 12.68 -3.50
N GLN A 132 23.22 13.77 -4.12
CA GLN A 132 23.98 15.03 -4.11
C GLN A 132 24.04 15.68 -2.73
N ASN A 133 22.94 15.62 -2.00
CA ASN A 133 22.85 16.21 -0.67
C ASN A 133 23.04 15.18 0.46
N ASN A 134 23.30 13.92 0.12
CA ASN A 134 23.44 12.81 1.06
C ASN A 134 22.25 12.72 2.03
N LYS A 135 21.03 12.68 1.51
CA LYS A 135 19.77 12.69 2.27
C LYS A 135 18.80 11.62 1.80
N SER A 136 17.98 11.12 2.72
CA SER A 136 16.84 10.27 2.41
C SER A 136 15.56 10.90 2.91
N TYR A 137 14.47 10.72 2.15
CA TYR A 137 13.14 11.19 2.46
C TYR A 137 12.18 10.00 2.48
N LEU A 138 11.38 9.86 3.53
CA LEU A 138 10.30 8.89 3.57
C LEU A 138 9.03 9.53 2.99
N ILE A 139 8.33 8.82 2.11
CA ILE A 139 7.07 9.27 1.51
C ILE A 139 6.00 8.22 1.77
N ASP A 140 4.86 8.65 2.31
CA ASP A 140 3.68 7.85 2.68
C ASP A 140 4.06 6.63 3.55
N SER A 141 4.88 6.89 4.56
CA SER A 141 5.46 5.83 5.39
C SER A 141 4.45 5.21 6.35
N ASN A 142 4.53 3.89 6.50
CA ASN A 142 3.75 3.14 7.48
C ASN A 142 4.31 3.31 8.91
N TRP A 143 3.50 3.05 9.93
CA TRP A 143 3.87 3.11 11.36
C TRP A 143 5.10 2.27 11.74
N GLN A 144 5.41 1.20 11.00
CA GLN A 144 6.55 0.30 11.23
C GLN A 144 7.88 0.92 10.77
N ILE A 145 8.26 2.03 11.35
CA ILE A 145 9.44 2.83 10.93
C ILE A 145 10.75 2.02 10.92
N LYS A 146 10.87 1.01 11.79
CA LYS A 146 12.05 0.15 11.87
C LYS A 146 12.37 -0.56 10.54
N ILE A 147 11.37 -0.81 9.70
CA ILE A 147 11.56 -1.45 8.39
C ILE A 147 12.42 -0.56 7.48
N TYR A 148 12.10 0.72 7.41
CA TYR A 148 12.86 1.69 6.61
C TYR A 148 14.25 1.92 7.20
N GLU A 149 14.36 2.03 8.53
CA GLU A 149 15.63 2.18 9.23
C GLU A 149 16.57 1.00 8.95
N ASN A 150 16.09 -0.22 9.08
CA ASN A 150 16.88 -1.43 8.81
C ASN A 150 17.31 -1.49 7.35
N TYR A 151 16.42 -1.10 6.42
CA TYR A 151 16.76 -1.05 5.00
C TYR A 151 17.83 -0.02 4.69
N ILE A 152 17.72 1.18 5.24
CA ILE A 152 18.72 2.26 5.12
C ILE A 152 20.07 1.79 5.62
N LYS A 153 20.14 1.20 6.82
CA LYS A 153 21.38 0.67 7.41
C LYS A 153 21.98 -0.45 6.57
N LYS A 154 21.18 -1.44 6.16
CA LYS A 154 21.62 -2.59 5.37
C LYS A 154 22.21 -2.20 4.02
N ASN A 155 21.69 -1.13 3.41
CA ASN A 155 22.11 -0.67 2.08
C ASN A 155 23.04 0.54 2.11
N ASN A 156 23.52 0.95 3.29
CA ASN A 156 24.39 2.13 3.49
C ASN A 156 23.81 3.40 2.85
N LEU A 157 22.50 3.60 2.97
CA LEU A 157 21.82 4.79 2.45
C LEU A 157 21.96 5.96 3.43
N PRO A 158 21.86 7.20 2.94
CA PRO A 158 21.80 8.39 3.79
C PRO A 158 20.70 8.31 4.84
N GLY A 159 20.92 8.92 6.00
CA GLY A 159 19.92 8.99 7.06
C GLY A 159 18.67 9.76 6.66
N ILE A 160 17.55 9.47 7.33
CA ILE A 160 16.27 10.14 7.11
C ILE A 160 16.40 11.63 7.45
N SER A 161 16.05 12.49 6.51
CA SER A 161 16.17 13.95 6.62
C SER A 161 14.81 14.66 6.69
N ALA A 162 13.76 14.02 6.20
CA ALA A 162 12.36 14.45 6.39
C ALA A 162 11.42 13.29 6.13
N VAL A 163 10.19 13.44 6.62
CA VAL A 163 9.07 12.53 6.36
C VAL A 163 7.94 13.31 5.72
N ILE A 164 7.28 12.72 4.75
CA ILE A 164 6.30 13.39 3.88
C ILE A 164 5.10 12.45 3.74
N ASP A 165 3.88 12.97 3.86
CA ASP A 165 2.70 12.26 3.41
C ASP A 165 1.96 13.12 2.36
N THR A 166 1.48 12.47 1.30
CA THR A 166 0.77 13.11 0.19
C THR A 166 -0.65 13.55 0.58
N HIS A 167 -1.20 12.93 1.62
CA HIS A 167 -2.51 13.21 2.20
C HIS A 167 -2.58 12.64 3.63
N VAL A 168 -3.65 12.92 4.36
CA VAL A 168 -3.90 12.28 5.66
C VAL A 168 -4.51 10.90 5.45
N HIS A 169 -3.71 9.87 5.61
CA HIS A 169 -4.12 8.47 5.43
C HIS A 169 -5.25 8.07 6.37
N ALA A 170 -6.12 7.19 5.91
CA ALA A 170 -7.22 6.66 6.70
C ALA A 170 -7.34 5.13 6.64
N ASP A 171 -6.53 4.49 5.84
CA ASP A 171 -6.46 3.04 5.65
C ASP A 171 -5.35 2.40 6.51
N HIS A 172 -4.33 3.16 6.88
CA HIS A 172 -3.24 2.74 7.75
C HIS A 172 -2.77 3.88 8.66
N VAL A 173 -2.14 3.53 9.77
CA VAL A 173 -1.50 4.49 10.66
C VAL A 173 -0.21 4.98 10.04
N SER A 174 -0.10 6.30 9.79
CA SER A 174 1.10 6.91 9.23
C SER A 174 2.28 6.81 10.21
N GLY A 175 3.46 6.51 9.65
CA GLY A 175 4.73 6.61 10.34
C GLY A 175 5.25 8.04 10.50
N GLY A 176 4.66 9.00 9.79
CA GLY A 176 5.16 10.37 9.64
C GLY A 176 5.52 11.06 10.95
N LEU A 177 4.54 11.18 11.86
CA LEU A 177 4.76 11.87 13.13
C LEU A 177 5.74 11.13 14.05
N SER A 178 5.67 9.79 14.09
CA SER A 178 6.56 8.99 14.95
C SER A 178 8.00 8.98 14.43
N ALA A 179 8.20 8.92 13.11
CA ALA A 179 9.51 9.04 12.48
C ALA A 179 10.10 10.43 12.68
N SER A 180 9.30 11.48 12.46
CA SER A 180 9.73 12.87 12.69
C SER A 180 10.25 13.08 14.12
N LYS A 181 9.52 12.61 15.12
CA LYS A 181 9.94 12.69 16.53
C LYS A 181 11.21 11.85 16.82
N LYS A 182 11.25 10.61 16.30
CA LYS A 182 12.37 9.69 16.55
C LYS A 182 13.69 10.22 15.97
N TYR A 183 13.65 10.70 14.73
CA TYR A 183 14.86 11.15 14.01
C TYR A 183 15.12 12.65 14.16
N LYS A 184 14.23 13.39 14.85
CA LYS A 184 14.30 14.85 15.03
C LYS A 184 14.34 15.58 13.68
N VAL A 185 13.52 15.14 12.74
CA VAL A 185 13.40 15.70 11.39
C VAL A 185 12.02 16.28 11.15
N ASN A 186 11.87 17.07 10.09
CA ASN A 186 10.61 17.69 9.74
C ASN A 186 9.61 16.65 9.22
N TYR A 187 8.35 16.82 9.62
CA TYR A 187 7.21 16.17 8.99
C TYR A 187 6.51 17.17 8.08
N LEU A 188 6.36 16.83 6.81
CA LEU A 188 5.73 17.65 5.79
C LEU A 188 4.39 17.06 5.37
N LEU A 189 3.38 17.90 5.36
CA LEU A 189 2.04 17.58 4.88
C LEU A 189 1.55 18.67 3.92
N PRO A 190 0.57 18.36 3.05
CA PRO A 190 -0.10 19.38 2.25
C PRO A 190 -0.63 20.52 3.13
N SER A 191 -0.53 21.76 2.65
CA SER A 191 -0.82 22.96 3.45
C SER A 191 -2.25 23.03 3.99
N GLN A 192 -3.19 22.32 3.36
CA GLN A 192 -4.60 22.24 3.74
C GLN A 192 -4.91 21.12 4.74
N SER A 193 -3.92 20.32 5.15
CA SER A 193 -4.12 19.23 6.12
C SER A 193 -4.59 19.76 7.47
N LYS A 194 -5.68 19.18 7.98
CA LYS A 194 -6.31 19.57 9.26
C LYS A 194 -5.92 18.59 10.36
N VAL A 195 -4.66 18.67 10.82
CA VAL A 195 -4.13 17.82 11.88
C VAL A 195 -3.88 18.57 13.18
N ASN A 196 -3.92 17.89 14.32
CA ASN A 196 -3.79 18.49 15.66
C ASN A 196 -2.33 18.51 16.18
N PHE A 197 -1.37 18.56 15.28
CA PHE A 197 0.06 18.65 15.61
C PHE A 197 0.79 19.56 14.62
N LYS A 198 2.02 19.96 14.97
CA LYS A 198 2.85 20.83 14.11
C LYS A 198 3.45 20.04 12.95
N PHE A 199 3.39 20.62 11.75
CA PHE A 199 4.02 20.12 10.54
C PHE A 199 4.53 21.29 9.67
N LEU A 200 5.39 20.98 8.70
CA LEU A 200 5.77 21.96 7.67
C LEU A 200 4.89 21.80 6.43
N LYS A 201 4.52 22.90 5.82
CA LYS A 201 3.75 22.94 4.57
C LYS A 201 4.59 22.40 3.42
N LEU A 202 4.17 21.29 2.85
CA LEU A 202 4.92 20.55 1.81
C LEU A 202 5.26 21.45 0.61
N GLU A 203 4.30 22.18 0.09
CA GLU A 203 4.44 23.05 -1.09
C GLU A 203 5.49 24.15 -0.89
N LYS A 204 5.66 24.61 0.36
CA LYS A 204 6.58 25.71 0.68
C LYS A 204 8.01 25.27 0.98
N HIS A 205 8.18 24.04 1.45
CA HIS A 205 9.44 23.65 2.07
C HIS A 205 10.17 22.55 1.32
N PHE A 206 9.48 21.66 0.61
CA PHE A 206 10.12 20.47 0.04
C PHE A 206 11.13 20.80 -1.07
N GLN A 207 10.79 21.67 -2.01
CA GLN A 207 11.74 22.14 -3.04
C GLN A 207 13.04 22.71 -2.43
N LYS A 208 12.92 23.44 -1.33
CA LYS A 208 14.09 24.01 -0.65
C LYS A 208 15.01 22.97 -0.03
N MET A 209 14.45 21.79 0.34
CA MET A 209 15.23 20.69 0.91
C MET A 209 16.01 19.92 -0.14
N LEU A 210 15.46 19.81 -1.35
CA LEU A 210 16.07 19.11 -2.49
C LEU A 210 17.12 19.95 -3.25
N LYS A 211 17.12 21.28 -3.04
CA LYS A 211 18.05 22.22 -3.65
C LYS A 211 18.08 22.12 -5.20
N ASN A 212 19.00 21.31 -5.74
CA ASN A 212 19.28 21.18 -7.18
C ASN A 212 18.33 20.22 -7.92
N ILE A 213 17.55 19.40 -7.20
CA ILE A 213 16.56 18.50 -7.78
C ILE A 213 15.23 19.25 -7.81
N LYS A 214 14.64 19.38 -8.99
CA LYS A 214 13.35 20.06 -9.11
C LYS A 214 12.22 19.22 -8.51
N ALA A 215 11.44 19.84 -7.63
CA ALA A 215 10.25 19.23 -7.04
C ALA A 215 9.06 20.18 -7.13
N ASP A 216 8.01 19.74 -7.78
CA ASP A 216 6.74 20.46 -7.86
C ASP A 216 5.70 19.70 -7.01
N VAL A 217 4.95 20.43 -6.18
CA VAL A 217 3.83 19.86 -5.41
C VAL A 217 2.54 20.43 -5.99
N ILE A 218 1.69 19.55 -6.48
CA ILE A 218 0.44 19.92 -7.17
C ILE A 218 -0.74 19.40 -6.34
N ASN A 219 -1.62 20.32 -5.91
CA ASN A 219 -2.84 19.94 -5.19
C ASN A 219 -3.79 19.19 -6.12
N THR A 220 -4.22 18.01 -5.67
CA THR A 220 -5.09 17.07 -6.40
C THR A 220 -6.26 16.63 -5.53
N PRO A 221 -7.17 17.54 -5.13
CA PRO A 221 -8.31 17.20 -4.30
C PRO A 221 -9.22 16.16 -4.96
N GLY A 222 -9.97 15.44 -4.12
CA GLY A 222 -10.98 14.48 -4.54
C GLY A 222 -10.98 13.24 -3.66
N HIS A 223 -9.88 12.48 -3.55
CA HIS A 223 -9.75 11.40 -2.57
C HIS A 223 -9.81 11.96 -1.13
N THR A 224 -9.01 12.98 -0.86
CA THR A 224 -9.18 13.90 0.28
C THR A 224 -9.10 15.34 -0.21
N PRO A 225 -9.66 16.32 0.55
CA PRO A 225 -9.60 17.74 0.15
C PRO A 225 -8.17 18.29 0.05
N GLU A 226 -7.24 17.76 0.87
CA GLU A 226 -5.85 18.19 0.95
C GLU A 226 -4.91 17.37 0.07
N SER A 227 -5.36 16.32 -0.61
CA SER A 227 -4.51 15.45 -1.44
C SER A 227 -3.64 16.24 -2.41
N CYS A 228 -2.40 15.82 -2.54
CA CYS A 228 -1.46 16.37 -3.51
C CYS A 228 -0.63 15.26 -4.17
N ILE A 229 -0.01 15.59 -5.29
CA ILE A 229 1.03 14.80 -5.91
C ILE A 229 2.38 15.52 -5.80
N ILE A 230 3.46 14.75 -5.79
CA ILE A 230 4.82 15.28 -5.75
C ILE A 230 5.52 14.84 -7.02
N VAL A 231 5.88 15.80 -7.87
CA VAL A 231 6.61 15.57 -9.12
C VAL A 231 8.08 15.86 -8.90
N ILE A 232 8.94 14.87 -9.15
CA ILE A 232 10.39 15.00 -9.01
C ILE A 232 11.02 15.00 -10.39
N ASP A 233 11.73 16.07 -10.69
CA ASP A 233 12.56 16.27 -11.89
C ASP A 233 11.85 15.95 -13.22
N LYS A 234 10.52 16.08 -13.24
CA LYS A 234 9.63 15.71 -14.37
C LYS A 234 9.68 14.23 -14.78
N HIS A 235 10.27 13.37 -13.95
CA HIS A 235 10.46 11.94 -14.23
C HIS A 235 9.64 11.03 -13.33
N PHE A 236 9.35 11.47 -12.11
CA PHE A 236 8.60 10.70 -11.13
C PHE A 236 7.46 11.52 -10.56
N ALA A 237 6.29 10.92 -10.42
CA ALA A 237 5.14 11.51 -9.76
C ALA A 237 4.67 10.57 -8.65
N PHE A 238 4.87 10.95 -7.39
CA PHE A 238 4.22 10.30 -6.25
C PHE A 238 2.79 10.79 -6.21
N THR A 239 1.86 9.92 -6.62
CA THR A 239 0.47 10.31 -6.89
C THR A 239 -0.46 10.11 -5.70
N GLY A 240 0.07 9.62 -4.57
CA GLY A 240 -0.75 9.31 -3.40
C GLY A 240 -1.91 8.40 -3.77
N ASP A 241 -3.08 8.74 -3.26
CA ASP A 241 -4.35 8.07 -3.58
C ASP A 241 -5.18 8.84 -4.61
N THR A 242 -4.58 9.78 -5.36
CA THR A 242 -5.29 10.44 -6.46
C THR A 242 -5.36 9.52 -7.68
N LEU A 243 -4.26 8.90 -8.07
CA LEU A 243 -4.17 8.05 -9.26
C LEU A 243 -3.29 6.83 -8.98
N PHE A 244 -3.80 5.64 -9.26
CA PHE A 244 -3.06 4.37 -9.24
C PHE A 244 -2.68 3.96 -10.66
N VAL A 245 -2.04 2.82 -10.81
CA VAL A 245 -1.63 2.34 -12.16
C VAL A 245 -2.85 1.93 -12.98
N ASP A 246 -3.82 1.27 -12.37
CA ASP A 246 -4.98 0.65 -12.99
C ASP A 246 -6.33 1.32 -12.66
N THR A 247 -6.37 2.12 -11.58
CA THR A 247 -7.57 2.79 -11.10
C THR A 247 -7.21 4.08 -10.36
N PHE A 248 -8.08 4.57 -9.49
CA PHE A 248 -7.89 5.79 -8.69
C PHE A 248 -8.47 5.62 -7.27
N GLY A 249 -8.19 6.56 -6.39
CA GLY A 249 -8.66 6.54 -5.00
C GLY A 249 -10.15 6.85 -4.87
N ARG A 250 -10.80 6.19 -3.92
CA ARG A 250 -12.23 6.44 -3.59
C ARG A 250 -12.45 7.89 -3.17
N VAL A 251 -13.64 8.39 -3.44
CA VAL A 251 -14.05 9.78 -3.15
C VAL A 251 -15.14 9.89 -2.08
N ASP A 252 -15.65 8.75 -1.60
CA ASP A 252 -16.76 8.65 -0.67
C ASP A 252 -16.32 8.49 0.81
N LEU A 253 -15.02 8.59 1.09
CA LEU A 253 -14.43 8.33 2.41
C LEU A 253 -14.31 9.59 3.30
N HIS A 254 -14.88 10.71 2.90
CA HIS A 254 -14.90 11.91 3.74
C HIS A 254 -16.34 12.48 3.81
N ASN A 255 -16.65 13.14 4.92
CA ASN A 255 -17.94 13.78 5.15
C ASN A 255 -18.06 15.07 4.30
N GLY A 256 -18.13 14.92 2.99
CA GLY A 256 -18.22 16.02 2.04
C GLY A 256 -19.31 15.79 1.00
N ASP A 257 -19.48 16.74 0.11
CA ASP A 257 -20.33 16.59 -1.07
C ASP A 257 -19.68 15.59 -2.03
N LEU A 258 -20.29 14.41 -2.15
CA LEU A 258 -19.80 13.33 -3.01
C LEU A 258 -19.66 13.77 -4.47
N LYS A 259 -20.65 14.49 -5.02
CA LYS A 259 -20.62 14.99 -6.40
C LYS A 259 -19.47 15.98 -6.61
N LYS A 260 -19.20 16.81 -5.60
CA LYS A 260 -18.06 17.74 -5.65
C LYS A 260 -16.75 16.94 -5.68
N SER A 261 -16.58 15.94 -4.80
CA SER A 261 -15.37 15.12 -4.71
C SER A 261 -15.14 14.31 -5.97
N GLN A 262 -16.18 13.79 -6.59
CA GLN A 262 -16.12 13.10 -7.89
C GLN A 262 -15.59 14.04 -8.98
N LYS A 263 -16.12 15.27 -9.07
CA LYS A 263 -15.61 16.27 -10.02
C LYS A 263 -14.18 16.69 -9.73
N GLU A 264 -13.83 16.86 -8.45
CA GLU A 264 -12.50 17.26 -8.04
C GLU A 264 -11.46 16.22 -8.42
N ILE A 265 -11.70 14.90 -8.17
CA ILE A 265 -10.73 13.86 -8.52
C ILE A 265 -10.62 13.68 -10.03
N TYR A 266 -11.74 13.73 -10.77
CA TYR A 266 -11.74 13.71 -12.22
C TYR A 266 -10.88 14.84 -12.78
N ASN A 267 -11.10 16.09 -12.34
CA ASN A 267 -10.29 17.23 -12.76
C ASN A 267 -8.82 17.11 -12.33
N SER A 268 -8.57 16.58 -11.14
CA SER A 268 -7.20 16.33 -10.66
C SER A 268 -6.46 15.35 -11.56
N ILE A 269 -7.13 14.30 -12.02
CA ILE A 269 -6.55 13.31 -12.94
C ILE A 269 -6.40 13.90 -14.33
N THR A 270 -7.50 14.40 -14.94
CA THR A 270 -7.53 14.76 -16.37
C THR A 270 -6.89 16.11 -16.66
N GLN A 271 -7.10 17.12 -15.80
CA GLN A 271 -6.64 18.49 -16.03
C GLN A 271 -5.28 18.81 -15.38
N LYS A 272 -4.77 17.94 -14.51
CA LYS A 272 -3.47 18.15 -13.86
C LYS A 272 -2.50 17.01 -14.13
N ILE A 273 -2.83 15.75 -13.74
CA ILE A 273 -1.90 14.64 -13.87
C ILE A 273 -1.71 14.28 -15.36
N PHE A 274 -2.78 14.17 -16.13
CA PHE A 274 -2.69 13.85 -17.56
C PHE A 274 -2.04 14.94 -18.40
N GLN A 275 -1.84 16.15 -17.86
CA GLN A 275 -1.09 17.23 -18.52
C GLN A 275 0.43 17.13 -18.28
N LEU A 276 0.90 16.20 -17.42
CA LEU A 276 2.31 15.94 -17.23
C LEU A 276 2.89 15.20 -18.46
N ASN A 277 4.23 15.12 -18.51
CA ASN A 277 4.93 14.36 -19.55
C ASN A 277 4.53 12.88 -19.52
N ASP A 278 4.26 12.31 -20.69
CA ASP A 278 3.84 10.92 -20.86
C ASP A 278 4.85 9.88 -20.35
N ASP A 279 6.12 10.23 -20.32
CA ASP A 279 7.19 9.34 -19.87
C ASP A 279 7.45 9.39 -18.37
N ILE A 280 6.69 10.24 -17.63
CA ILE A 280 6.77 10.28 -16.17
C ILE A 280 6.29 8.96 -15.55
N TYR A 281 7.02 8.45 -14.57
CA TYR A 281 6.64 7.25 -13.82
C TYR A 281 5.66 7.60 -12.70
N ILE A 282 4.50 6.97 -12.69
CA ILE A 282 3.48 7.08 -11.65
C ILE A 282 3.84 6.17 -10.48
N LEU A 283 3.93 6.73 -9.29
CA LEU A 283 4.30 6.10 -8.03
C LEU A 283 3.16 6.30 -7.01
N PRO A 284 2.15 5.42 -7.00
CA PRO A 284 0.98 5.57 -6.15
C PRO A 284 1.23 5.11 -4.71
N SER A 285 0.34 5.48 -3.76
CA SER A 285 0.41 4.96 -2.37
C SER A 285 -0.31 3.63 -2.19
N HIS A 286 -1.05 3.15 -3.20
CA HIS A 286 -1.75 1.87 -3.15
C HIS A 286 -1.78 1.15 -4.49
N SER A 287 -2.08 -0.15 -4.42
CA SER A 287 -2.42 -1.00 -5.55
C SER A 287 -3.80 -1.63 -5.31
N SER A 288 -4.66 -1.62 -6.33
CA SER A 288 -5.95 -2.31 -6.32
C SER A 288 -5.82 -3.84 -6.38
N GLN A 289 -4.67 -4.33 -6.87
CA GLN A 289 -4.42 -5.75 -7.08
C GLN A 289 -3.70 -6.39 -5.89
N THR A 290 -3.95 -7.69 -5.68
CA THR A 290 -3.18 -8.50 -4.73
C THR A 290 -1.69 -8.44 -5.08
N MET A 291 -0.87 -8.12 -4.09
CA MET A 291 0.55 -7.96 -4.30
C MET A 291 1.33 -9.26 -4.22
N VAL A 292 2.34 -9.37 -5.08
CA VAL A 292 3.32 -10.45 -5.08
C VAL A 292 4.72 -9.87 -4.81
N PRO A 293 5.64 -10.65 -4.20
CA PRO A 293 7.04 -10.26 -4.13
C PRO A 293 7.66 -10.06 -5.52
N GLY A 294 8.50 -9.06 -5.67
CA GLY A 294 9.31 -8.84 -6.87
C GLY A 294 8.96 -7.56 -7.63
N PRO A 295 8.06 -7.55 -8.63
CA PRO A 295 7.93 -6.41 -9.52
C PRO A 295 7.45 -5.13 -8.84
N LEU A 296 7.92 -3.98 -9.34
CA LEU A 296 7.42 -2.66 -8.97
C LEU A 296 5.93 -2.50 -9.29
N ARG A 297 5.26 -1.66 -8.53
CA ARG A 297 3.92 -1.15 -8.84
C ARG A 297 4.06 0.29 -9.32
N SER A 298 4.40 0.45 -10.57
CA SER A 298 4.54 1.72 -11.26
C SER A 298 4.34 1.52 -12.75
N ALA A 299 3.96 2.57 -13.46
CA ALA A 299 3.87 2.59 -14.90
C ALA A 299 4.17 4.00 -15.42
N SER A 300 4.52 4.12 -16.71
CA SER A 300 4.58 5.44 -17.36
C SER A 300 3.17 6.05 -17.44
N LEU A 301 3.09 7.37 -17.39
CA LEU A 301 1.81 8.06 -17.55
C LEU A 301 1.16 7.73 -18.91
N ARG A 302 1.95 7.53 -19.96
CA ARG A 302 1.50 7.04 -21.27
C ARG A 302 0.71 5.74 -21.15
N TYR A 303 1.20 4.78 -20.37
CA TYR A 303 0.48 3.53 -20.10
C TYR A 303 -0.81 3.79 -19.34
N VAL A 304 -0.73 4.58 -18.26
CA VAL A 304 -1.88 4.89 -17.40
C VAL A 304 -2.99 5.58 -18.19
N LYS A 305 -2.69 6.57 -19.01
CA LYS A 305 -3.65 7.26 -19.88
C LYS A 305 -4.45 6.32 -20.79
N ARG A 306 -3.88 5.17 -21.17
CA ARG A 306 -4.51 4.21 -22.08
C ARG A 306 -5.27 3.10 -21.40
N PHE A 307 -4.76 2.61 -20.26
CA PHE A 307 -5.19 1.35 -19.66
C PHE A 307 -5.77 1.51 -18.26
N ASN A 308 -5.75 2.71 -17.68
CA ASN A 308 -6.41 2.99 -16.43
C ASN A 308 -7.94 2.99 -16.63
N PHE A 309 -8.64 2.72 -15.55
CA PHE A 309 -10.10 2.79 -15.51
C PHE A 309 -10.62 4.18 -15.93
N VAL A 310 -9.93 5.24 -15.50
CA VAL A 310 -10.07 6.59 -16.06
C VAL A 310 -8.94 6.81 -17.06
N ASN A 311 -9.28 6.86 -18.32
CA ASN A 311 -8.33 7.07 -19.41
C ASN A 311 -8.56 8.43 -20.10
N GLU A 312 -7.72 8.77 -21.05
CA GLU A 312 -7.77 10.06 -21.76
C GLU A 312 -9.07 10.34 -22.55
N LYS A 313 -9.89 9.31 -22.80
CA LYS A 313 -11.17 9.41 -23.51
C LYS A 313 -12.37 9.48 -22.58
N THR A 314 -12.19 9.17 -21.28
CA THR A 314 -13.28 9.13 -20.30
C THR A 314 -13.83 10.54 -20.08
N THR A 315 -15.11 10.72 -20.35
CA THR A 315 -15.82 11.98 -20.05
C THR A 315 -16.19 12.08 -18.58
N LEU A 316 -16.51 13.29 -18.10
CA LEU A 316 -16.97 13.49 -16.71
C LEU A 316 -18.28 12.70 -16.44
N GLU A 317 -19.19 12.64 -17.39
CA GLU A 317 -20.46 11.92 -17.25
C GLU A 317 -20.20 10.43 -17.09
N GLU A 318 -19.44 9.82 -18.00
CA GLU A 318 -19.02 8.40 -17.91
C GLU A 318 -18.31 8.11 -16.59
N PHE A 319 -17.42 8.99 -16.14
CA PHE A 319 -16.71 8.85 -14.88
C PHE A 319 -17.68 8.84 -13.70
N MET A 320 -18.63 9.78 -13.65
CA MET A 320 -19.60 9.85 -12.55
C MET A 320 -20.52 8.63 -12.54
N ASP A 321 -20.93 8.14 -13.72
CA ASP A 321 -21.72 6.92 -13.84
C ASP A 321 -20.97 5.69 -13.36
N MET A 322 -19.69 5.57 -13.70
CA MET A 322 -18.84 4.47 -13.23
C MET A 322 -18.70 4.46 -11.70
N VAL A 323 -18.42 5.61 -11.10
CA VAL A 323 -18.26 5.71 -9.64
C VAL A 323 -19.57 5.47 -8.90
N ASN A 324 -20.71 5.91 -9.43
CA ASN A 324 -22.02 5.75 -8.80
C ASN A 324 -22.54 4.29 -8.84
N ARG A 325 -22.06 3.46 -9.75
CA ARG A 325 -22.43 2.03 -9.83
C ARG A 325 -21.74 1.18 -8.76
N GLU A 326 -20.67 1.67 -8.16
CA GLU A 326 -19.86 0.94 -7.18
C GLU A 326 -20.21 1.37 -5.75
N GLU A 327 -21.23 0.77 -5.16
CA GLU A 327 -21.47 0.84 -3.71
C GLU A 327 -20.46 -0.07 -2.98
N LEU A 328 -19.28 0.45 -2.70
CA LEU A 328 -18.32 -0.26 -1.87
C LEU A 328 -18.60 0.03 -0.39
N PRO A 329 -18.67 -1.00 0.47
CA PRO A 329 -18.79 -0.77 1.90
C PRO A 329 -17.59 0.06 2.40
N PRO A 330 -17.79 0.92 3.40
CA PRO A 330 -16.67 1.68 3.97
C PRO A 330 -15.60 0.71 4.47
N PRO A 331 -14.30 1.04 4.31
CA PRO A 331 -13.23 0.20 4.83
C PRO A 331 -13.38 0.01 6.34
N GLN A 332 -13.13 -1.21 6.81
CA GLN A 332 -13.15 -1.50 8.23
C GLN A 332 -12.16 -0.60 8.97
N ASN A 333 -12.58 -0.05 10.12
CA ASN A 333 -11.76 0.81 10.99
C ASN A 333 -11.28 2.15 10.38
N TYR A 334 -11.75 2.52 9.18
CA TYR A 334 -11.34 3.74 8.49
C TYR A 334 -11.43 4.99 9.37
N SER A 335 -12.58 5.23 10.02
CA SER A 335 -12.79 6.40 10.89
C SER A 335 -11.84 6.43 12.08
N ILE A 336 -11.54 5.26 12.66
CA ILE A 336 -10.64 5.13 13.81
C ILE A 336 -9.21 5.44 13.38
N ILE A 337 -8.74 4.87 12.27
CA ILE A 337 -7.40 5.11 11.74
C ILE A 337 -7.22 6.57 11.36
N LYS A 338 -8.21 7.15 10.67
CA LYS A 338 -8.21 8.58 10.30
C LYS A 338 -8.08 9.48 11.53
N GLU A 339 -8.86 9.20 12.57
CA GLU A 339 -8.81 9.95 13.84
C GLU A 339 -7.44 9.83 14.53
N ILE A 340 -6.81 8.65 14.49
CA ILE A 340 -5.46 8.44 15.00
C ILE A 340 -4.47 9.34 14.27
N ASN A 341 -4.52 9.36 12.93
CA ASN A 341 -3.63 10.16 12.10
C ASN A 341 -3.89 11.67 12.25
N LEU A 342 -5.15 12.11 12.30
CA LEU A 342 -5.50 13.52 12.51
C LEU A 342 -5.03 14.06 13.86
N ARG A 343 -5.15 13.26 14.92
CA ARG A 343 -4.77 13.67 16.29
C ARG A 343 -3.33 13.36 16.65
N GLY A 344 -2.62 12.56 15.85
CA GLY A 344 -1.28 12.07 16.18
C GLY A 344 -1.26 11.22 17.44
N LYS A 345 -2.32 10.42 17.68
CA LYS A 345 -2.44 9.56 18.85
C LYS A 345 -1.42 8.43 18.80
N LYS A 346 -0.72 8.23 19.91
CA LYS A 346 0.13 7.05 20.10
C LYS A 346 -0.74 5.89 20.59
N ILE A 347 -0.73 4.78 19.86
CA ILE A 347 -1.42 3.55 20.22
C ILE A 347 -0.44 2.37 20.21
N LYS A 348 -0.82 1.26 20.84
CA LYS A 348 0.02 0.05 20.92
C LYS A 348 0.10 -0.64 19.58
N ASP A 349 1.26 -1.18 19.23
CA ASP A 349 1.53 -1.84 17.96
C ASP A 349 0.54 -2.98 17.66
N ASP A 350 0.21 -3.81 18.67
CA ASP A 350 -0.76 -4.90 18.50
C ASP A 350 -2.16 -4.40 18.13
N LEU A 351 -2.59 -3.25 18.69
CA LEU A 351 -3.86 -2.66 18.33
C LEU A 351 -3.82 -2.11 16.88
N ILE A 352 -2.69 -1.55 16.44
CA ILE A 352 -2.54 -1.11 15.04
C ILE A 352 -2.67 -2.31 14.10
N LYS A 353 -2.00 -3.43 14.40
CA LYS A 353 -2.09 -4.65 13.59
C LYS A 353 -3.54 -5.11 13.42
N GLU A 354 -4.31 -5.11 14.51
CA GLU A 354 -5.73 -5.50 14.47
C GLU A 354 -6.59 -4.50 13.68
N LEU A 355 -6.39 -3.19 13.87
CA LEU A 355 -7.12 -2.16 13.12
C LEU A 355 -6.85 -2.21 11.61
N GLU A 356 -5.65 -2.60 11.23
CA GLU A 356 -5.20 -2.67 9.84
C GLU A 356 -5.32 -4.05 9.21
N LEU A 357 -5.89 -5.05 9.91
CA LEU A 357 -6.09 -6.39 9.35
C LEU A 357 -7.07 -6.33 8.19
N GLY A 358 -6.68 -6.90 7.06
CA GLY A 358 -7.46 -6.92 5.83
C GLY A 358 -6.84 -6.09 4.71
N ASN A 359 -7.42 -6.21 3.53
CA ASN A 359 -6.97 -5.49 2.34
C ASN A 359 -7.22 -3.98 2.46
N ASN A 360 -6.49 -3.22 1.67
CA ASN A 360 -6.82 -1.82 1.43
C ASN A 360 -8.07 -1.71 0.56
N SER A 361 -8.96 -0.81 0.95
CA SER A 361 -10.19 -0.49 0.22
C SER A 361 -10.21 0.97 -0.26
N CYS A 362 -9.05 1.63 -0.37
CA CYS A 362 -8.94 3.00 -0.87
C CYS A 362 -9.05 3.11 -2.39
N ALA A 363 -8.94 2.00 -3.12
CA ALA A 363 -9.11 1.94 -4.56
C ALA A 363 -10.57 1.76 -4.96
N VAL A 364 -11.00 2.41 -6.03
CA VAL A 364 -12.22 2.02 -6.75
C VAL A 364 -11.96 0.66 -7.38
N LYS A 365 -12.83 -0.31 -7.13
CA LYS A 365 -12.70 -1.64 -7.75
C LYS A 365 -13.20 -1.58 -9.18
N VAL A 366 -12.42 -2.13 -10.08
CA VAL A 366 -12.84 -2.36 -11.46
C VAL A 366 -13.46 -3.76 -11.51
N SER A 367 -14.76 -3.86 -11.73
CA SER A 367 -15.49 -5.13 -11.96
C SER A 367 -15.25 -5.65 -13.36
#